data_f3d6f85e473161cd7ca8dbbcba1daf7d
#
_entry.id   f3d6f85e473161cd7ca8dbbcba1daf7d
#
_cell.length_a   1.000
_cell.length_b   1.000
_cell.length_c   1.000
_cell.angle_alpha   90.00
_cell.angle_beta   90.00
_cell.angle_gamma   90.00
#
_symmetry.space_group_name_H-M   'P 1'
#
loop_
_entity.id
_entity.type
_entity.pdbx_description
1 polymer ?
#
loop_
_entity_poly.entity_id
_entity_poly.type
_entity_poly.pdbx_seq_one_letter_code
_entity_poly.pdbx_strand_id
1 'polypeptide(L)'
;MAGELGQRLRDGRFRLAVLVQFKRGKSTLLNALLHEPLLPTGILPLTAIPTTLRYGPERRIRIHYLDGRSEDYDSSLEQLQAVLTRYVTEQGNPANRLGVARVEVDHPAALLAQSLEIIDTPGIGSTVLHNTRTARALVPVCDGALFVLSPDPPITEVEVQFLRAVRESATRVIFVLTK
;
A
#
# COMPACT_ATOMS: atom_id res chain seq x y z
N MET A 1 -20.12 -3.22 6.72
CA MET A 1 -19.95 -1.94 6.00
C MET A 1 -20.42 -0.72 6.80
N ALA A 2 -21.70 -0.59 7.22
CA ALA A 2 -22.15 0.59 7.98
C ALA A 2 -21.45 0.78 9.35
N GLY A 3 -21.15 -0.28 10.07
CA GLY A 3 -20.44 -0.23 11.36
C GLY A 3 -18.98 0.22 11.24
N GLU A 4 -18.30 -0.21 10.19
CA GLU A 4 -16.89 0.12 9.94
C GLU A 4 -16.69 1.58 9.52
N LEU A 5 -17.60 2.09 8.66
CA LEU A 5 -17.62 3.52 8.30
C LEU A 5 -17.93 4.40 9.52
N GLY A 6 -18.89 4.00 10.36
CA GLY A 6 -19.23 4.72 11.59
C GLY A 6 -18.10 4.73 12.63
N GLN A 7 -17.30 3.66 12.72
CA GLN A 7 -16.10 3.62 13.54
C GLN A 7 -15.02 4.56 13.00
N ARG A 8 -14.78 4.53 11.68
CA ARG A 8 -13.78 5.37 11.00
C ARG A 8 -14.08 6.87 11.13
N LEU A 9 -15.35 7.24 11.00
CA LEU A 9 -15.80 8.62 11.20
C LEU A 9 -15.59 9.08 12.66
N ARG A 10 -15.80 8.19 13.63
CA ARG A 10 -15.53 8.48 15.05
C ARG A 10 -14.04 8.58 15.34
N ASP A 11 -13.23 7.73 14.71
CA ASP A 11 -11.76 7.71 14.89
C ASP A 11 -11.06 8.83 14.11
N GLY A 12 -11.79 9.57 13.26
CA GLY A 12 -11.26 10.65 12.43
C GLY A 12 -10.18 10.22 11.45
N ARG A 13 -10.10 8.91 11.10
CA ARG A 13 -9.04 8.36 10.24
C ARG A 13 -9.38 8.54 8.77
N PHE A 14 -8.40 9.04 8.02
CA PHE A 14 -8.48 9.16 6.57
C PHE A 14 -7.60 8.10 5.89
N ARG A 15 -8.21 7.24 5.08
CA ARG A 15 -7.52 6.18 4.34
C ARG A 15 -7.23 6.61 2.91
N LEU A 16 -5.95 6.61 2.56
CA LEU A 16 -5.44 6.96 1.25
C LEU A 16 -4.83 5.74 0.57
N ALA A 17 -5.46 5.22 -0.49
CA ALA A 17 -4.87 4.17 -1.30
C ALA A 17 -3.83 4.76 -2.25
N VAL A 18 -2.63 4.19 -2.31
CA VAL A 18 -1.61 4.58 -3.29
C VAL A 18 -1.65 3.62 -4.46
N LEU A 19 -2.07 4.13 -5.61
CA LEU A 19 -2.29 3.40 -6.84
C LEU A 19 -1.21 3.77 -7.85
N VAL A 20 -0.61 2.77 -8.46
CA VAL A 20 0.47 2.99 -9.42
C VAL A 20 0.58 1.81 -10.37
N GLN A 21 0.96 2.07 -11.62
CA GLN A 21 1.44 1.00 -12.48
C GLN A 21 2.82 0.52 -12.01
N PHE A 22 3.10 -0.73 -12.33
CA PHE A 22 4.38 -1.34 -12.01
C PHE A 22 5.59 -0.47 -12.43
N LYS A 23 6.60 -0.36 -11.53
CA LYS A 23 7.86 0.39 -11.71
C LYS A 23 7.78 1.93 -11.77
N ARG A 24 6.74 2.57 -11.29
CA ARG A 24 6.62 4.04 -11.29
C ARG A 24 6.96 4.70 -9.95
N GLY A 25 7.81 4.08 -9.12
CA GLY A 25 8.38 4.71 -7.93
C GLY A 25 7.47 4.78 -6.70
N LYS A 26 6.44 3.95 -6.57
CA LYS A 26 5.52 3.93 -5.43
C LYS A 26 6.25 3.84 -4.07
N SER A 27 7.06 2.79 -3.86
CA SER A 27 7.79 2.61 -2.59
C SER A 27 8.81 3.73 -2.34
N THR A 28 9.41 4.27 -3.40
CA THR A 28 10.31 5.42 -3.30
C THR A 28 9.57 6.67 -2.81
N LEU A 29 8.38 6.94 -3.37
CA LEU A 29 7.53 8.04 -2.92
C LEU A 29 7.10 7.86 -1.46
N LEU A 30 6.66 6.66 -1.08
CA LEU A 30 6.23 6.37 0.29
C LEU A 30 7.39 6.49 1.28
N ASN A 31 8.57 5.98 0.94
CA ASN A 31 9.77 6.13 1.75
C ASN A 31 10.16 7.61 1.93
N ALA A 32 10.03 8.42 0.87
CA ALA A 32 10.26 9.86 0.96
C ALA A 32 9.25 10.55 1.89
N LEU A 33 7.97 10.16 1.84
CA LEU A 33 6.93 10.68 2.74
C LEU A 33 7.13 10.24 4.21
N LEU A 34 7.69 9.07 4.43
CA LEU A 34 8.06 8.58 5.76
C LEU A 34 9.38 9.20 6.27
N HIS A 35 10.17 9.83 5.39
CA HIS A 35 11.55 10.26 5.63
C HIS A 35 12.47 9.10 6.05
N GLU A 36 12.16 7.89 5.61
CA GLU A 36 12.89 6.68 5.97
C GLU A 36 12.75 5.59 4.90
N PRO A 37 13.82 4.85 4.54
CA PRO A 37 13.77 3.80 3.53
C PRO A 37 13.18 2.48 4.09
N LEU A 38 11.98 2.51 4.64
CA LEU A 38 11.35 1.36 5.28
C LEU A 38 10.82 0.33 4.27
N LEU A 39 10.12 0.80 3.25
CA LEU A 39 9.50 -0.08 2.25
C LEU A 39 10.53 -0.58 1.25
N PRO A 40 10.50 -1.86 0.85
CA PRO A 40 11.43 -2.40 -0.13
C PRO A 40 11.28 -1.69 -1.47
N THR A 41 12.42 -1.33 -2.06
CA THR A 41 12.54 -0.73 -3.40
C THR A 41 13.34 -1.63 -4.32
N GLY A 42 13.02 -1.71 -5.61
CA GLY A 42 13.76 -2.56 -6.55
C GLY A 42 13.12 -2.69 -7.94
N ILE A 43 13.75 -3.50 -8.78
CA ILE A 43 13.42 -3.66 -10.20
C ILE A 43 12.28 -4.67 -10.44
N LEU A 44 12.06 -5.62 -9.55
CA LEU A 44 11.01 -6.65 -9.67
C LEU A 44 9.68 -6.17 -9.06
N PRO A 45 8.53 -6.79 -9.39
CA PRO A 45 7.24 -6.50 -8.74
C PRO A 45 7.38 -6.73 -7.24
N LEU A 46 7.39 -5.63 -6.47
CA LEU A 46 7.78 -5.72 -5.07
C LEU A 46 6.59 -5.95 -4.16
N THR A 47 5.49 -5.24 -4.37
CA THR A 47 4.34 -5.33 -3.47
C THR A 47 3.30 -6.29 -4.05
N ALA A 48 3.14 -7.45 -3.40
CA ALA A 48 2.10 -8.44 -3.72
C ALA A 48 0.97 -8.42 -2.68
N ILE A 49 1.27 -7.94 -1.46
CA ILE A 49 0.37 -7.92 -0.31
C ILE A 49 0.07 -6.48 0.09
N PRO A 50 -1.20 -6.11 0.33
CA PRO A 50 -1.55 -4.78 0.81
C PRO A 50 -0.87 -4.47 2.14
N THR A 51 -0.21 -3.31 2.21
CA THR A 51 0.47 -2.85 3.42
C THR A 51 -0.14 -1.53 3.87
N THR A 52 -0.66 -1.49 5.10
CA THR A 52 -1.21 -0.28 5.70
C THR A 52 -0.17 0.39 6.58
N LEU A 53 0.18 1.63 6.25
CA LEU A 53 1.05 2.48 7.06
C LEU A 53 0.16 3.37 7.93
N ARG A 54 0.37 3.38 9.23
CA ARG A 54 -0.37 4.21 10.19
C ARG A 54 0.56 4.76 11.26
N TYR A 55 0.10 5.76 11.99
CA TYR A 55 0.87 6.31 13.09
C TYR A 55 1.01 5.32 14.24
N GLY A 56 2.22 5.19 14.75
CA GLY A 56 2.56 4.58 16.02
C GLY A 56 3.79 5.27 16.60
N PRO A 57 3.92 5.36 17.94
CA PRO A 57 5.06 6.02 18.60
C PRO A 57 6.38 5.28 18.31
N GLU A 58 6.29 4.00 18.03
CA GLU A 58 7.41 3.13 17.70
C GLU A 58 7.15 2.39 16.40
N ARG A 59 8.21 1.92 15.74
CA ARG A 59 8.09 1.10 14.53
C ARG A 59 7.69 -0.31 14.91
N ARG A 60 6.61 -0.78 14.31
CA ARG A 60 6.13 -2.16 14.48
C ARG A 60 5.53 -2.65 13.16
N ILE A 61 5.75 -3.90 12.84
CA ILE A 61 5.09 -4.59 11.72
C ILE A 61 4.22 -5.69 12.30
N ARG A 62 2.97 -5.74 11.87
CA ARG A 62 2.04 -6.84 12.15
C ARG A 62 1.65 -7.52 10.86
N ILE A 63 1.94 -8.81 10.79
CA ILE A 63 1.55 -9.68 9.68
C ILE A 63 0.26 -10.39 10.05
N HIS A 64 -0.78 -10.24 9.22
CA HIS A 64 -2.03 -10.99 9.38
C HIS A 64 -2.10 -12.07 8.30
N TYR A 65 -2.38 -13.29 8.71
CA TYR A 65 -2.47 -14.45 7.83
C TYR A 65 -3.92 -14.77 7.45
N LEU A 66 -4.11 -15.48 6.34
CA LEU A 66 -5.42 -15.92 5.84
C LEU A 66 -6.13 -16.90 6.80
N ASP A 67 -5.37 -17.61 7.63
CA ASP A 67 -5.89 -18.52 8.66
C ASP A 67 -6.30 -17.83 9.98
N GLY A 68 -6.19 -16.51 10.04
CA GLY A 68 -6.55 -15.70 11.20
C GLY A 68 -5.42 -15.49 12.21
N ARG A 69 -4.27 -16.13 12.06
CA ARG A 69 -3.08 -15.86 12.90
C ARG A 69 -2.53 -14.47 12.62
N SER A 70 -1.79 -13.93 13.58
CA SER A 70 -0.98 -12.72 13.38
C SER A 70 0.36 -12.83 14.11
N GLU A 71 1.37 -12.18 13.56
CA GLU A 71 2.72 -12.09 14.10
C GLU A 71 3.16 -10.63 14.16
N ASP A 72 3.78 -10.23 15.25
CA ASP A 72 4.29 -8.89 15.48
C ASP A 72 5.84 -8.88 15.45
N TYR A 73 6.38 -7.83 14.83
CA TYR A 73 7.81 -7.56 14.74
C TYR A 73 8.08 -6.12 15.18
N ASP A 74 8.89 -5.95 16.20
CA ASP A 74 9.41 -4.69 16.70
C ASP A 74 10.95 -4.80 16.78
N SER A 75 11.64 -4.14 15.89
CA SER A 75 13.06 -4.35 15.71
C SER A 75 13.74 -3.14 15.07
N SER A 76 15.04 -3.26 14.77
CA SER A 76 15.75 -2.25 14.00
C SER A 76 15.15 -2.07 12.60
N LEU A 77 15.42 -0.90 12.01
CA LEU A 77 14.94 -0.60 10.65
C LEU A 77 15.33 -1.68 9.64
N GLU A 78 16.57 -2.17 9.70
CA GLU A 78 17.08 -3.20 8.78
C GLU A 78 16.33 -4.52 8.92
N GLN A 79 16.02 -4.92 10.16
CA GLN A 79 15.24 -6.13 10.41
C GLN A 79 13.80 -5.98 9.92
N LEU A 80 13.18 -4.81 10.13
CA LEU A 80 11.83 -4.52 9.62
C LEU A 80 11.79 -4.50 8.08
N GLN A 81 12.83 -3.96 7.42
CA GLN A 81 12.98 -4.04 5.97
C GLN A 81 13.07 -5.50 5.48
N ALA A 82 13.84 -6.34 6.18
CA ALA A 82 13.94 -7.75 5.87
C ALA A 82 12.60 -8.48 6.02
N VAL A 83 11.84 -8.19 7.09
CA VAL A 83 10.48 -8.69 7.31
C VAL A 83 9.56 -8.27 6.17
N LEU A 84 9.50 -6.99 5.81
CA LEU A 84 8.68 -6.52 4.70
C LEU A 84 9.09 -7.18 3.38
N THR A 85 10.39 -7.26 3.09
CA THR A 85 10.88 -7.95 1.88
C THR A 85 10.40 -9.40 1.83
N ARG A 86 10.50 -10.12 2.94
CA ARG A 86 10.07 -11.53 3.04
C ARG A 86 8.58 -11.72 2.80
N TYR A 87 7.73 -10.86 3.36
CA TYR A 87 6.29 -11.12 3.39
C TYR A 87 5.50 -10.41 2.30
N VAL A 88 5.94 -9.20 1.87
CA VAL A 88 5.14 -8.39 0.95
C VAL A 88 5.60 -8.42 -0.50
N THR A 89 6.81 -8.96 -0.78
CA THR A 89 7.34 -8.97 -2.15
C THR A 89 7.10 -10.29 -2.87
N GLU A 90 6.98 -10.26 -4.20
CA GLU A 90 6.93 -11.48 -5.02
C GLU A 90 8.20 -12.32 -4.89
N GLN A 91 9.36 -11.70 -4.64
CA GLN A 91 10.62 -12.42 -4.43
C GLN A 91 10.62 -13.19 -3.11
N GLY A 92 10.14 -12.59 -2.02
CA GLY A 92 10.12 -13.20 -0.69
C GLY A 92 8.95 -14.15 -0.49
N ASN A 93 7.80 -13.84 -1.11
CA ASN A 93 6.53 -14.54 -0.95
C ASN A 93 5.83 -14.77 -2.31
N PRO A 94 6.45 -15.59 -3.20
CA PRO A 94 5.90 -15.83 -4.53
C PRO A 94 4.47 -16.36 -4.49
N ALA A 95 3.58 -15.75 -5.27
CA ALA A 95 2.15 -16.09 -5.34
C ALA A 95 1.48 -16.18 -3.96
N ASN A 96 1.98 -15.41 -2.98
CA ASN A 96 1.48 -15.40 -1.60
C ASN A 96 1.48 -16.79 -0.92
N ARG A 97 2.48 -17.62 -1.16
CA ARG A 97 2.59 -18.98 -0.59
C ARG A 97 2.63 -19.01 0.94
N LEU A 98 3.00 -17.88 1.58
CA LEU A 98 3.00 -17.75 3.04
C LEU A 98 1.60 -17.47 3.60
N GLY A 99 0.58 -17.30 2.76
CA GLY A 99 -0.79 -17.08 3.17
C GLY A 99 -1.02 -15.77 3.92
N VAL A 100 -0.33 -14.70 3.54
CA VAL A 100 -0.48 -13.37 4.16
C VAL A 100 -1.74 -12.70 3.64
N ALA A 101 -2.61 -12.25 4.53
CA ALA A 101 -3.82 -11.52 4.19
C ALA A 101 -3.54 -10.02 4.01
N ARG A 102 -2.82 -9.41 4.94
CA ARG A 102 -2.40 -8.01 4.94
C ARG A 102 -1.26 -7.77 5.90
N VAL A 103 -0.59 -6.64 5.75
CA VAL A 103 0.45 -6.17 6.65
C VAL A 103 0.07 -4.79 7.19
N GLU A 104 0.27 -4.57 8.47
CA GLU A 104 0.12 -3.28 9.14
C GLU A 104 1.50 -2.82 9.63
N VAL A 105 1.81 -1.54 9.40
CA VAL A 105 3.08 -0.93 9.81
C VAL A 105 2.76 0.30 10.64
N ASP A 106 3.12 0.26 11.91
CA ASP A 106 3.13 1.43 12.79
C ASP A 106 4.44 2.19 12.57
N HIS A 107 4.36 3.51 12.37
CA HIS A 107 5.53 4.34 12.09
C HIS A 107 5.36 5.75 12.68
N PRO A 108 6.43 6.35 13.30
CA PRO A 108 6.33 7.64 13.97
C PRO A 108 6.38 8.86 13.04
N ALA A 109 6.20 8.70 11.73
CA ALA A 109 6.22 9.81 10.79
C ALA A 109 5.11 10.84 11.10
N ALA A 110 5.48 12.12 11.12
CA ALA A 110 4.57 13.22 11.43
C ALA A 110 3.36 13.29 10.49
N LEU A 111 3.52 12.89 9.22
CA LEU A 111 2.44 12.81 8.24
C LEU A 111 1.33 11.85 8.71
N LEU A 112 1.69 10.71 9.28
CA LEU A 112 0.73 9.71 9.76
C LEU A 112 0.05 10.12 11.07
N ALA A 113 0.71 10.98 11.88
CA ALA A 113 0.17 11.49 13.14
C ALA A 113 -1.11 12.33 12.98
N GLN A 114 -1.41 12.77 11.74
CA GLN A 114 -2.64 13.52 11.39
C GLN A 114 -3.83 12.59 11.08
N SER A 115 -3.86 11.41 11.69
CA SER A 115 -4.89 10.38 11.44
C SER A 115 -4.96 9.90 9.99
N LEU A 116 -3.83 9.99 9.27
CA LEU A 116 -3.70 9.46 7.91
C LEU A 116 -3.24 8.00 7.96
N GLU A 117 -4.01 7.13 7.33
CA GLU A 117 -3.60 5.76 7.00
C GLU A 117 -3.30 5.68 5.51
N ILE A 118 -2.09 5.26 5.15
CA ILE A 118 -1.68 5.07 3.75
C ILE A 118 -1.69 3.58 3.45
N ILE A 119 -2.43 3.19 2.41
CA ILE A 119 -2.48 1.80 1.95
C ILE A 119 -1.58 1.67 0.73
N ASP A 120 -0.45 1.01 0.90
CA ASP A 120 0.43 0.60 -0.17
C ASP A 120 -0.20 -0.58 -0.90
N THR A 121 -0.69 -0.36 -2.11
CA THR A 121 -1.39 -1.38 -2.89
C THR A 121 -0.43 -2.11 -3.84
N PRO A 122 -0.69 -3.39 -4.17
CA PRO A 122 0.00 -4.04 -5.28
C PRO A 122 -0.11 -3.24 -6.58
N GLY A 123 1.00 -3.19 -7.34
CA GLY A 123 1.03 -2.43 -8.61
C GLY A 123 0.02 -2.96 -9.63
N ILE A 124 -0.67 -2.04 -10.29
CA ILE A 124 -1.60 -2.36 -11.39
C ILE A 124 -0.84 -2.68 -12.68
N GLY A 125 -1.43 -3.53 -13.54
CA GLY A 125 -0.80 -3.89 -14.82
C GLY A 125 0.46 -4.74 -14.69
N SER A 126 0.74 -5.32 -13.51
CA SER A 126 1.73 -6.38 -13.39
C SER A 126 1.23 -7.63 -14.12
N THR A 127 2.15 -8.49 -14.58
CA THR A 127 1.81 -9.80 -15.16
C THR A 127 1.02 -10.69 -14.19
N VAL A 128 0.97 -10.31 -12.91
CA VAL A 128 0.20 -10.97 -11.86
C VAL A 128 -1.20 -10.36 -11.80
N LEU A 129 -2.17 -11.01 -12.43
CA LEU A 129 -3.59 -10.60 -12.47
C LEU A 129 -4.20 -10.36 -11.07
N HIS A 130 -3.70 -11.09 -10.06
CA HIS A 130 -4.13 -10.96 -8.67
C HIS A 130 -3.90 -9.55 -8.11
N ASN A 131 -2.79 -8.92 -8.44
CA ASN A 131 -2.42 -7.58 -7.94
C ASN A 131 -3.42 -6.49 -8.35
N THR A 132 -3.89 -6.53 -9.61
CA THR A 132 -4.90 -5.58 -10.10
C THR A 132 -6.25 -5.78 -9.42
N ARG A 133 -6.64 -7.04 -9.13
CA ARG A 133 -7.87 -7.34 -8.40
C ARG A 133 -7.81 -6.83 -6.96
N THR A 134 -6.70 -7.05 -6.28
CA THR A 134 -6.48 -6.58 -4.91
C THR A 134 -6.53 -5.05 -4.83
N ALA A 135 -5.87 -4.35 -5.75
CA ALA A 135 -5.93 -2.89 -5.82
C ALA A 135 -7.37 -2.39 -6.03
N ARG A 136 -8.14 -3.00 -6.95
CA ARG A 136 -9.55 -2.65 -7.17
C ARG A 136 -10.44 -2.88 -5.95
N ALA A 137 -10.21 -3.96 -5.20
CA ALA A 137 -11.00 -4.29 -4.01
C ALA A 137 -10.74 -3.31 -2.85
N LEU A 138 -9.58 -2.67 -2.81
CA LEU A 138 -9.21 -1.74 -1.74
C LEU A 138 -9.76 -0.32 -1.96
N VAL A 139 -9.94 0.13 -3.20
CA VAL A 139 -10.40 1.50 -3.51
C VAL A 139 -11.72 1.86 -2.82
N PRO A 140 -12.78 1.02 -2.84
CA PRO A 140 -14.07 1.36 -2.22
C PRO A 140 -14.04 1.52 -0.70
N VAL A 141 -13.00 0.98 -0.04
CA VAL A 141 -12.84 1.07 1.42
C VAL A 141 -11.90 2.21 1.84
N CYS A 142 -11.43 3.01 0.88
CA CYS A 142 -10.58 4.19 1.09
C CYS A 142 -11.39 5.48 0.93
N ASP A 143 -10.93 6.54 1.58
CA ASP A 143 -11.53 7.88 1.51
C ASP A 143 -10.97 8.68 0.33
N GLY A 144 -9.81 8.26 -0.20
CA GLY A 144 -9.19 8.83 -1.37
C GLY A 144 -8.17 7.90 -2.01
N ALA A 145 -7.76 8.25 -3.21
CA ALA A 145 -6.72 7.54 -3.97
C ALA A 145 -5.64 8.51 -4.44
N LEU A 146 -4.39 8.16 -4.22
CA LEU A 146 -3.22 8.82 -4.77
C LEU A 146 -2.79 8.05 -6.01
N PHE A 147 -2.97 8.64 -7.18
CA PHE A 147 -2.60 8.02 -8.45
C PHE A 147 -1.24 8.53 -8.91
N VAL A 148 -0.24 7.66 -8.87
CA VAL A 148 1.15 8.01 -9.20
C VAL A 148 1.40 7.75 -10.67
N LEU A 149 1.85 8.77 -11.37
CA LEU A 149 2.20 8.76 -12.79
C LEU A 149 3.69 9.07 -12.97
N SER A 150 4.23 8.69 -14.12
CA SER A 150 5.57 9.04 -14.56
C SER A 150 5.48 9.58 -16.00
N PRO A 151 6.29 10.57 -16.39
CA PRO A 151 6.32 11.05 -17.76
C PRO A 151 6.90 10.00 -18.72
N ASP A 152 7.76 9.10 -18.23
CA ASP A 152 8.38 8.03 -19.00
C ASP A 152 8.32 6.69 -18.23
N PRO A 153 7.66 5.67 -18.81
CA PRO A 153 6.82 5.73 -20.02
C PRO A 153 5.53 6.54 -19.76
N PRO A 154 4.88 7.10 -20.81
CA PRO A 154 3.64 7.84 -20.64
C PRO A 154 2.50 6.93 -20.16
N ILE A 155 1.38 7.55 -19.78
CA ILE A 155 0.19 6.82 -19.31
C ILE A 155 -0.27 5.78 -20.35
N THR A 156 -0.48 4.57 -19.89
CA THR A 156 -0.89 3.44 -20.70
C THR A 156 -2.40 3.27 -20.74
N GLU A 157 -2.93 2.57 -21.74
CA GLU A 157 -4.36 2.24 -21.83
C GLU A 157 -4.84 1.47 -20.58
N VAL A 158 -4.01 0.58 -20.02
CA VAL A 158 -4.32 -0.17 -18.79
C VAL A 158 -4.51 0.79 -17.60
N GLU A 159 -3.67 1.82 -17.50
CA GLU A 159 -3.81 2.84 -16.43
C GLU A 159 -5.06 3.69 -16.63
N VAL A 160 -5.38 4.07 -17.87
CA VAL A 160 -6.59 4.83 -18.19
C VAL A 160 -7.86 4.05 -17.83
N GLN A 161 -7.91 2.77 -18.20
CA GLN A 161 -9.05 1.90 -17.85
C GLN A 161 -9.16 1.69 -16.34
N PHE A 162 -8.03 1.51 -15.66
CA PHE A 162 -8.02 1.38 -14.20
C PHE A 162 -8.46 2.69 -13.53
N LEU A 163 -7.99 3.84 -14.00
CA LEU A 163 -8.38 5.15 -13.49
C LEU A 163 -9.89 5.40 -13.63
N ARG A 164 -10.50 5.00 -14.76
CA ARG A 164 -11.96 5.07 -14.95
C ARG A 164 -12.69 4.28 -13.87
N ALA A 165 -12.27 3.04 -13.61
CA ALA A 165 -12.85 2.21 -12.56
C ALA A 165 -12.62 2.77 -11.15
N VAL A 166 -11.48 3.39 -10.88
CA VAL A 166 -11.19 4.06 -9.61
C VAL A 166 -12.12 5.26 -9.40
N ARG A 167 -12.35 6.08 -10.44
CA ARG A 167 -13.24 7.25 -10.36
C ARG A 167 -14.69 6.91 -10.05
N GLU A 168 -15.14 5.71 -10.39
CA GLU A 168 -16.48 5.22 -10.06
C GLU A 168 -16.63 4.85 -8.57
N SER A 169 -15.51 4.56 -7.88
CA SER A 169 -15.51 4.02 -6.52
C SER A 169 -14.84 4.94 -5.49
N ALA A 170 -13.89 5.77 -5.92
CA ALA A 170 -13.14 6.67 -5.03
C ALA A 170 -13.83 8.03 -4.90
N THR A 171 -13.96 8.53 -3.67
CA THR A 171 -14.51 9.87 -3.40
C THR A 171 -13.59 10.98 -3.93
N ARG A 172 -12.27 10.78 -3.85
CA ARG A 172 -11.25 11.74 -4.32
C ARG A 172 -10.08 11.02 -4.96
N VAL A 173 -9.57 11.57 -6.08
CA VAL A 173 -8.35 11.09 -6.72
C VAL A 173 -7.36 12.25 -6.82
N ILE A 174 -6.18 12.05 -6.28
CA ILE A 174 -5.05 13.01 -6.32
C ILE A 174 -4.01 12.42 -7.27
N PHE A 175 -3.51 13.23 -8.20
CA PHE A 175 -2.46 12.83 -9.13
C PHE A 175 -1.11 13.32 -8.65
N VAL A 176 -0.12 12.42 -8.68
CA VAL A 176 1.28 12.74 -8.40
C VAL A 176 2.11 12.33 -9.61
N LEU A 177 2.89 13.27 -10.13
CA LEU A 177 3.85 13.02 -11.20
C LEU A 177 5.23 12.83 -10.57
N THR A 178 5.83 11.66 -10.80
CA THR A 178 7.19 11.33 -10.37
C THR A 178 8.12 11.31 -11.58
N LYS A 179 9.41 11.53 -11.32
CA LYS A 179 10.46 11.37 -12.37
C LYS A 179 10.87 9.92 -12.49
#